data_75311c693664ef46f4e03c2627a77c8e
#
_entry.id   75311c693664ef46f4e03c2627a77c8e
#
_cell.length_a   1.000
_cell.length_b   1.000
_cell.length_c   1.000
_cell.angle_alpha   90.00
_cell.angle_beta   90.00
_cell.angle_gamma   90.00
#
_symmetry.space_group_name_H-M   'P 1'
#
loop_
_entity.id
_entity.type
_entity.pdbx_description
1 polymer ?
#
loop_
_entity_poly.entity_id
_entity_poly.type
_entity_poly.pdbx_seq_one_letter_code
_entity_poly.pdbx_strand_id
1 'polypeptide(L)'
;MPVFLSTPKSDAPVNLPFKFTGGLALSTKTIGFMLAVQGIYSMVAQLWLFPWVVRHFGTLRAFRFVLAIWPPLYFAVPYLVLLPSRLQIPAAYAALISKITLHVIAFPASAILLANAAPSLTVLGSINGVAASTASLSRAFGPTLTGFLHSKGLDSGYSVLAWWACGIVCVIGAIESFWMEELDPSRRDNAEKAESSEPHVSISERRGSLFVSHDGNPIPEEEVRLLSSARSSLDMDSEVQKLNLDVDHDYSKA
;
A
#
# COMPACT_ATOMS: atom_id res chain seq x y z
N MET A 1 -1.37 -13.20 12.92
CA MET A 1 -1.18 -13.08 14.39
C MET A 1 -2.39 -13.57 15.17
N PRO A 2 -3.63 -13.08 14.99
CA PRO A 2 -4.79 -13.56 15.78
C PRO A 2 -4.99 -15.07 15.72
N VAL A 3 -4.87 -15.68 14.54
CA VAL A 3 -5.00 -17.14 14.36
C VAL A 3 -3.96 -17.90 15.19
N PHE A 4 -2.71 -17.46 15.20
CA PHE A 4 -1.65 -18.06 16.01
C PHE A 4 -1.94 -17.95 17.53
N LEU A 5 -2.50 -16.83 17.98
CA LEU A 5 -2.88 -16.63 19.37
C LEU A 5 -4.03 -17.56 19.81
N SER A 6 -4.97 -17.86 18.91
CA SER A 6 -6.12 -18.73 19.16
C SER A 6 -5.85 -20.22 18.97
N THR A 7 -4.79 -20.57 18.23
CA THR A 7 -4.43 -21.96 17.95
C THR A 7 -4.20 -22.72 19.27
N PRO A 8 -4.78 -23.94 19.46
CA PRO A 8 -4.60 -24.74 20.65
C PRO A 8 -3.13 -25.05 20.94
N LYS A 9 -2.78 -25.26 22.20
CA LYS A 9 -1.47 -25.80 22.57
C LYS A 9 -1.39 -27.25 22.10
N SER A 10 -0.21 -27.66 21.68
CA SER A 10 0.06 -29.04 21.29
C SER A 10 1.02 -29.68 22.29
N ASP A 11 0.71 -30.90 22.70
CA ASP A 11 1.58 -31.73 23.54
C ASP A 11 2.58 -32.57 22.73
N ALA A 12 2.66 -32.31 21.42
CA ALA A 12 3.59 -33.00 20.52
C ALA A 12 5.06 -32.75 20.93
N PRO A 13 5.93 -33.75 20.76
CA PRO A 13 7.34 -33.63 21.13
C PRO A 13 8.01 -32.50 20.36
N VAL A 14 8.68 -31.61 21.10
CA VAL A 14 9.40 -30.44 20.57
C VAL A 14 10.77 -30.89 20.11
N ASN A 15 11.03 -30.81 18.81
CA ASN A 15 12.35 -31.03 18.23
C ASN A 15 12.87 -29.69 17.67
N LEU A 16 13.57 -28.94 18.52
CA LEU A 16 14.19 -27.68 18.14
C LEU A 16 15.24 -27.87 17.02
N PRO A 17 15.42 -26.90 16.13
CA PRO A 17 14.80 -25.56 16.15
C PRO A 17 13.49 -25.43 15.32
N PHE A 18 13.11 -26.45 14.53
CA PHE A 18 12.10 -26.28 13.48
C PHE A 18 10.78 -26.99 13.76
N LYS A 19 10.80 -28.13 14.46
CA LYS A 19 9.64 -28.99 14.61
C LYS A 19 8.98 -28.82 15.97
N PHE A 20 7.97 -27.96 16.01
CA PHE A 20 7.03 -27.82 17.10
C PHE A 20 5.69 -27.34 16.57
N THR A 21 4.62 -27.76 17.25
CA THR A 21 3.24 -27.42 16.87
C THR A 21 2.54 -26.69 18.00
N GLY A 22 1.49 -25.94 17.64
CA GLY A 22 0.61 -25.27 18.58
C GLY A 22 0.71 -23.76 18.55
N GLY A 23 -0.19 -23.15 19.29
CA GLY A 23 -0.29 -21.73 19.52
C GLY A 23 -0.39 -21.41 21.00
N LEU A 24 -0.88 -20.22 21.35
CA LEU A 24 -1.00 -19.78 22.73
C LEU A 24 -2.33 -20.18 23.40
N ALA A 25 -3.31 -20.70 22.66
CA ALA A 25 -4.64 -21.08 23.14
C ALA A 25 -5.37 -19.96 23.91
N LEU A 26 -5.18 -18.69 23.49
CA LEU A 26 -5.80 -17.55 24.14
C LEU A 26 -7.29 -17.46 23.77
N SER A 27 -8.10 -17.06 24.76
CA SER A 27 -9.54 -16.85 24.53
C SER A 27 -9.78 -15.68 23.57
N THR A 28 -10.87 -15.74 22.80
CA THR A 28 -11.30 -14.67 21.90
C THR A 28 -11.42 -13.32 22.62
N LYS A 29 -11.88 -13.34 23.88
CA LYS A 29 -11.97 -12.14 24.73
C LYS A 29 -10.59 -11.53 24.97
N THR A 30 -9.59 -12.33 25.31
CA THR A 30 -8.21 -11.87 25.55
C THR A 30 -7.61 -11.31 24.26
N ILE A 31 -7.79 -12.01 23.13
CA ILE A 31 -7.31 -11.55 21.84
C ILE A 31 -7.97 -10.24 21.45
N GLY A 32 -9.30 -10.10 21.64
CA GLY A 32 -10.02 -8.87 21.37
C GLY A 32 -9.50 -7.69 22.19
N PHE A 33 -9.23 -7.91 23.48
CA PHE A 33 -8.65 -6.89 24.35
C PHE A 33 -7.23 -6.49 23.91
N MET A 34 -6.39 -7.48 23.54
CA MET A 34 -5.05 -7.23 23.01
C MET A 34 -5.08 -6.37 21.74
N LEU A 35 -6.01 -6.66 20.82
CA LEU A 35 -6.18 -5.90 19.59
C LEU A 35 -6.72 -4.48 19.84
N ALA A 36 -7.59 -4.31 20.83
CA ALA A 36 -8.08 -2.98 21.23
C ALA A 36 -6.95 -2.11 21.79
N VAL A 37 -6.12 -2.66 22.69
CA VAL A 37 -4.93 -1.97 23.21
C VAL A 37 -3.95 -1.62 22.09
N GLN A 38 -3.72 -2.56 21.17
CA GLN A 38 -2.90 -2.32 19.98
C GLN A 38 -3.44 -1.17 19.12
N GLY A 39 -4.77 -1.10 18.93
CA GLY A 39 -5.42 -0.04 18.16
C GLY A 39 -5.21 1.34 18.77
N ILE A 40 -5.44 1.47 20.09
CA ILE A 40 -5.19 2.73 20.83
C ILE A 40 -3.71 3.12 20.74
N TYR A 41 -2.82 2.16 20.99
CA TYR A 41 -1.38 2.39 20.88
C TYR A 41 -0.98 2.87 19.47
N SER A 42 -1.51 2.24 18.41
CA SER A 42 -1.18 2.61 17.04
C SER A 42 -1.59 4.05 16.70
N MET A 43 -2.74 4.50 17.20
CA MET A 43 -3.22 5.87 17.01
C MET A 43 -2.27 6.88 17.68
N VAL A 44 -1.90 6.64 18.94
CA VAL A 44 -0.97 7.50 19.67
C VAL A 44 0.42 7.49 19.00
N ALA A 45 0.92 6.32 18.64
CA ALA A 45 2.22 6.18 17.98
C ALA A 45 2.26 6.86 16.60
N GLN A 46 1.17 6.83 15.83
CA GLN A 46 1.07 7.53 14.56
C GLN A 46 1.20 9.04 14.72
N LEU A 47 0.61 9.61 15.76
CA LEU A 47 0.60 11.06 16.00
C LEU A 47 1.92 11.58 16.57
N TRP A 48 2.58 10.79 17.43
CA TRP A 48 3.74 11.26 18.21
C TRP A 48 5.05 10.58 17.80
N LEU A 49 5.04 9.24 17.70
CA LEU A 49 6.26 8.48 17.43
C LEU A 49 6.72 8.66 16.00
N PHE A 50 5.81 8.58 15.03
CA PHE A 50 6.17 8.72 13.62
C PHE A 50 6.82 10.07 13.29
N PRO A 51 6.23 11.24 13.63
CA PRO A 51 6.86 12.54 13.38
C PRO A 51 8.18 12.70 14.11
N TRP A 52 8.29 12.17 15.34
CA TRP A 52 9.53 12.22 16.11
C TRP A 52 10.65 11.43 15.41
N VAL A 53 10.37 10.19 14.98
CA VAL A 53 11.34 9.34 14.28
C VAL A 53 11.81 9.99 12.97
N VAL A 54 10.86 10.49 12.15
CA VAL A 54 11.19 11.10 10.85
C VAL A 54 12.00 12.38 11.01
N ARG A 55 11.71 13.19 12.04
CA ARG A 55 12.49 14.41 12.30
C ARG A 55 13.92 14.14 12.72
N HIS A 56 14.17 13.05 13.47
CA HIS A 56 15.51 12.75 13.99
C HIS A 56 16.36 11.93 13.04
N PHE A 57 15.77 10.98 12.34
CA PHE A 57 16.50 10.01 11.51
C PHE A 57 16.35 10.24 10.00
N GLY A 58 15.36 11.02 9.59
CA GLY A 58 14.95 11.15 8.18
C GLY A 58 14.09 9.97 7.71
N THR A 59 13.33 10.17 6.62
CA THR A 59 12.33 9.21 6.15
C THR A 59 12.97 7.91 5.65
N LEU A 60 13.98 8.00 4.79
CA LEU A 60 14.61 6.83 4.18
C LEU A 60 15.37 5.98 5.19
N ARG A 61 16.13 6.62 6.10
CA ARG A 61 16.88 5.89 7.13
C ARG A 61 15.95 5.18 8.11
N ALA A 62 14.89 5.87 8.55
CA ALA A 62 13.86 5.28 9.42
C ALA A 62 13.19 4.07 8.74
N PHE A 63 12.85 4.20 7.46
CA PHE A 63 12.25 3.13 6.66
C PHE A 63 13.16 1.90 6.56
N ARG A 64 14.44 2.08 6.18
CA ARG A 64 15.44 1.01 6.10
C ARG A 64 15.63 0.30 7.45
N PHE A 65 15.75 1.07 8.53
CA PHE A 65 15.91 0.54 9.87
C PHE A 65 14.74 -0.34 10.28
N VAL A 66 13.52 0.11 10.02
CA VAL A 66 12.30 -0.64 10.31
C VAL A 66 12.24 -1.94 9.49
N LEU A 67 12.55 -1.87 8.19
CA LEU A 67 12.56 -3.05 7.32
C LEU A 67 13.64 -4.06 7.74
N ALA A 68 14.78 -3.60 8.25
CA ALA A 68 15.84 -4.49 8.75
C ALA A 68 15.46 -5.19 10.06
N ILE A 69 14.63 -4.56 10.91
CA ILE A 69 14.19 -5.17 12.19
C ILE A 69 12.98 -6.12 11.97
N TRP A 70 12.22 -5.98 10.92
CA TRP A 70 11.03 -6.78 10.68
C TRP A 70 11.31 -8.29 10.53
N PRO A 71 12.29 -8.74 9.72
CA PRO A 71 12.58 -10.16 9.58
C PRO A 71 12.89 -10.87 10.92
N PRO A 72 13.84 -10.41 11.75
CA PRO A 72 14.11 -11.07 13.03
C PRO A 72 12.89 -11.14 13.94
N LEU A 73 12.01 -10.13 13.90
CA LEU A 73 10.77 -10.17 14.66
C LEU A 73 9.84 -11.31 14.16
N TYR A 74 9.68 -11.47 12.84
CA TYR A 74 8.87 -12.56 12.28
C TYR A 74 9.46 -13.94 12.57
N PHE A 75 10.78 -14.09 12.56
CA PHE A 75 11.43 -15.34 12.92
C PHE A 75 11.32 -15.64 14.42
N ALA A 76 11.27 -14.62 15.28
CA ALA A 76 11.20 -14.80 16.74
C ALA A 76 9.77 -15.14 17.24
N VAL A 77 8.71 -14.62 16.60
CA VAL A 77 7.33 -14.78 17.08
C VAL A 77 6.89 -16.23 17.31
N PRO A 78 7.14 -17.21 16.42
CA PRO A 78 6.69 -18.57 16.67
C PRO A 78 7.29 -19.20 17.94
N TYR A 79 8.47 -18.77 18.36
CA TYR A 79 9.12 -19.29 19.58
C TYR A 79 8.47 -18.81 20.87
N LEU A 80 7.48 -17.91 20.83
CA LEU A 80 6.69 -17.53 21.98
C LEU A 80 5.97 -18.72 22.62
N VAL A 81 5.65 -19.76 21.84
CA VAL A 81 5.02 -21.00 22.34
C VAL A 81 5.92 -21.73 23.34
N LEU A 82 7.24 -21.61 23.21
CA LEU A 82 8.22 -22.27 24.06
C LEU A 82 8.43 -21.59 25.41
N LEU A 83 7.90 -20.37 25.59
CA LEU A 83 8.03 -19.65 26.84
C LEU A 83 7.14 -20.28 27.95
N PRO A 84 7.56 -20.19 29.24
CA PRO A 84 6.72 -20.54 30.34
C PRO A 84 5.36 -19.81 30.30
N SER A 85 4.28 -20.48 30.67
CA SER A 85 2.91 -19.96 30.56
C SER A 85 2.72 -18.57 31.19
N ARG A 86 3.48 -18.24 32.21
CA ARG A 86 3.45 -16.93 32.88
C ARG A 86 3.99 -15.80 32.00
N LEU A 87 4.94 -16.10 31.10
CA LEU A 87 5.58 -15.12 30.21
C LEU A 87 4.94 -15.06 28.84
N GLN A 88 4.10 -16.02 28.45
CA GLN A 88 3.48 -16.08 27.11
C GLN A 88 2.62 -14.85 26.80
N ILE A 89 1.77 -14.42 27.75
CA ILE A 89 0.90 -13.25 27.55
C ILE A 89 1.71 -11.94 27.43
N PRO A 90 2.60 -11.59 28.38
CA PRO A 90 3.38 -10.36 28.24
C PRO A 90 4.30 -10.39 27.01
N ALA A 91 4.87 -11.52 26.64
CA ALA A 91 5.67 -11.65 25.43
C ALA A 91 4.83 -11.50 24.14
N ALA A 92 3.58 -12.00 24.12
CA ALA A 92 2.66 -11.78 23.02
C ALA A 92 2.29 -10.30 22.88
N TYR A 93 2.06 -9.58 23.98
CA TYR A 93 1.87 -8.12 23.95
C TYR A 93 3.12 -7.41 23.41
N ALA A 94 4.30 -7.76 23.90
CA ALA A 94 5.54 -7.17 23.43
C ALA A 94 5.73 -7.37 21.91
N ALA A 95 5.48 -8.58 21.40
CA ALA A 95 5.54 -8.88 19.98
C ALA A 95 4.50 -8.11 19.16
N LEU A 96 3.26 -7.98 19.66
CA LEU A 96 2.21 -7.20 19.00
C LEU A 96 2.57 -5.71 18.95
N ILE A 97 3.01 -5.13 20.06
CA ILE A 97 3.40 -3.72 20.13
C ILE A 97 4.62 -3.46 19.23
N SER A 98 5.64 -4.31 19.28
CA SER A 98 6.80 -4.18 18.38
C SER A 98 6.39 -4.21 16.91
N LYS A 99 5.55 -5.17 16.53
CA LYS A 99 5.05 -5.31 15.16
C LYS A 99 4.29 -4.06 14.69
N ILE A 100 3.38 -3.53 15.53
CA ILE A 100 2.59 -2.35 15.18
C ILE A 100 3.45 -1.08 15.15
N THR A 101 4.45 -0.97 16.03
CA THR A 101 5.42 0.13 16.04
C THR A 101 6.16 0.22 14.71
N LEU A 102 6.67 -0.92 14.23
CA LEU A 102 7.33 -0.98 12.92
C LEU A 102 6.36 -0.61 11.78
N HIS A 103 5.12 -1.10 11.85
CA HIS A 103 4.11 -0.79 10.83
C HIS A 103 3.72 0.69 10.79
N VAL A 104 3.54 1.31 11.95
CA VAL A 104 3.21 2.75 12.11
C VAL A 104 4.29 3.64 11.50
N ILE A 105 5.54 3.21 11.52
CA ILE A 105 6.64 3.96 10.90
C ILE A 105 6.76 3.63 9.40
N ALA A 106 6.73 2.35 9.03
CA ALA A 106 6.96 1.92 7.66
C ALA A 106 5.88 2.41 6.68
N PHE A 107 4.60 2.34 7.06
CA PHE A 107 3.49 2.64 6.16
C PHE A 107 3.50 4.10 5.68
N PRO A 108 3.51 5.13 6.55
CA PRO A 108 3.57 6.51 6.10
C PRO A 108 4.93 6.88 5.49
N ALA A 109 6.04 6.30 5.98
CA ALA A 109 7.34 6.52 5.38
C ALA A 109 7.39 6.04 3.92
N SER A 110 6.81 4.87 3.61
CA SER A 110 6.72 4.37 2.23
C SER A 110 5.88 5.30 1.34
N ALA A 111 4.78 5.85 1.85
CA ALA A 111 3.94 6.78 1.12
C ALA A 111 4.67 8.10 0.80
N ILE A 112 5.44 8.63 1.77
CA ILE A 112 6.25 9.83 1.58
C ILE A 112 7.37 9.58 0.55
N LEU A 113 8.10 8.46 0.67
CA LEU A 113 9.15 8.10 -0.28
C LEU A 113 8.60 7.92 -1.70
N LEU A 114 7.42 7.29 -1.83
CA LEU A 114 6.76 7.11 -3.11
C LEU A 114 6.34 8.46 -3.72
N ALA A 115 5.78 9.36 -2.91
CA ALA A 115 5.41 10.70 -3.35
C ALA A 115 6.64 11.52 -3.78
N ASN A 116 7.76 11.41 -3.05
CA ASN A 116 9.01 12.09 -3.37
C ASN A 116 9.70 11.53 -4.64
N ALA A 117 9.45 10.26 -4.97
CA ALA A 117 9.98 9.64 -6.17
C ALA A 117 9.26 10.07 -7.46
N ALA A 118 8.08 10.69 -7.38
CA ALA A 118 7.35 11.15 -8.54
C ALA A 118 8.02 12.39 -9.16
N PRO A 119 8.37 12.35 -10.47
CA PRO A 119 9.05 13.46 -11.15
C PRO A 119 8.14 14.68 -11.36
N SER A 120 6.81 14.47 -11.48
CA SER A 120 5.81 15.54 -11.65
C SER A 120 4.49 15.18 -10.99
N LEU A 121 3.64 16.18 -10.74
CA LEU A 121 2.31 15.98 -10.15
C LEU A 121 1.37 15.16 -11.05
N THR A 122 1.54 15.25 -12.36
CA THR A 122 0.76 14.50 -13.35
C THR A 122 1.03 12.99 -13.27
N VAL A 123 2.27 12.60 -13.00
CA VAL A 123 2.69 11.19 -12.87
C VAL A 123 2.38 10.65 -11.48
N LEU A 124 2.32 11.50 -10.45
CA LEU A 124 2.04 11.10 -9.06
C LEU A 124 0.73 10.32 -8.92
N GLY A 125 -0.31 10.72 -9.65
CA GLY A 125 -1.60 10.01 -9.66
C GLY A 125 -1.47 8.57 -10.16
N SER A 126 -0.76 8.37 -11.26
CA SER A 126 -0.52 7.03 -11.84
C SER A 126 0.32 6.16 -10.90
N ILE A 127 1.39 6.71 -10.30
CA ILE A 127 2.24 6.00 -9.35
C ILE A 127 1.42 5.56 -8.12
N ASN A 128 0.63 6.47 -7.55
CA ASN A 128 -0.24 6.14 -6.42
C ASN A 128 -1.31 5.11 -6.80
N GLY A 129 -1.86 5.17 -8.01
CA GLY A 129 -2.81 4.19 -8.52
C GLY A 129 -2.20 2.79 -8.61
N VAL A 130 -1.00 2.65 -9.17
CA VAL A 130 -0.27 1.38 -9.23
C VAL A 130 0.06 0.86 -7.82
N ALA A 131 0.55 1.73 -6.94
CA ALA A 131 0.87 1.35 -5.56
C ALA A 131 -0.37 0.88 -4.80
N ALA A 132 -1.51 1.58 -4.92
CA ALA A 132 -2.77 1.21 -4.29
C ALA A 132 -3.30 -0.13 -4.84
N SER A 133 -3.21 -0.35 -6.14
CA SER A 133 -3.63 -1.60 -6.79
C SER A 133 -2.78 -2.79 -6.32
N THR A 134 -1.46 -2.63 -6.28
CA THR A 134 -0.52 -3.65 -5.78
C THR A 134 -0.76 -3.96 -4.30
N ALA A 135 -0.98 -2.92 -3.48
CA ALA A 135 -1.31 -3.09 -2.07
C ALA A 135 -2.65 -3.82 -1.87
N SER A 136 -3.65 -3.54 -2.70
CA SER A 136 -4.95 -4.21 -2.66
C SER A 136 -4.83 -5.68 -3.07
N LEU A 137 -4.05 -5.98 -4.10
CA LEU A 137 -3.74 -7.34 -4.52
C LEU A 137 -3.05 -8.12 -3.40
N SER A 138 -2.04 -7.54 -2.76
CA SER A 138 -1.33 -8.15 -1.64
C SER A 138 -2.25 -8.42 -0.44
N ARG A 139 -3.22 -7.54 -0.15
CA ARG A 139 -4.22 -7.74 0.90
C ARG A 139 -5.23 -8.84 0.56
N ALA A 140 -5.54 -9.03 -0.73
CA ALA A 140 -6.46 -10.09 -1.17
C ALA A 140 -5.80 -11.48 -1.05
N PHE A 141 -4.58 -11.63 -1.51
CA PHE A 141 -3.89 -12.93 -1.53
C PHE A 141 -3.13 -13.25 -0.23
N GLY A 142 -2.63 -12.24 0.47
CA GLY A 142 -1.79 -12.42 1.67
C GLY A 142 -2.43 -13.29 2.75
N PRO A 143 -3.66 -12.99 3.23
CA PRO A 143 -4.33 -13.79 4.25
C PRO A 143 -4.59 -15.23 3.83
N THR A 144 -4.99 -15.45 2.58
CA THR A 144 -5.27 -16.79 2.01
C THR A 144 -4.00 -17.63 1.98
N LEU A 145 -2.91 -17.08 1.45
CA LEU A 145 -1.64 -17.77 1.35
C LEU A 145 -1.04 -18.08 2.72
N THR A 146 -1.06 -17.11 3.64
CA THR A 146 -0.57 -17.31 5.00
C THR A 146 -1.44 -18.27 5.80
N GLY A 147 -2.76 -18.27 5.59
CA GLY A 147 -3.69 -19.24 6.18
C GLY A 147 -3.43 -20.66 5.71
N PHE A 148 -3.24 -20.83 4.39
CA PHE A 148 -2.89 -22.13 3.81
C PHE A 148 -1.55 -22.65 4.34
N LEU A 149 -0.51 -21.81 4.37
CA LEU A 149 0.80 -22.17 4.92
C LEU A 149 0.72 -22.51 6.42
N HIS A 150 -0.13 -21.80 7.16
CA HIS A 150 -0.34 -22.07 8.60
C HIS A 150 -1.02 -23.44 8.80
N SER A 151 -2.09 -23.74 8.06
CA SER A 151 -2.77 -25.02 8.11
C SER A 151 -1.84 -26.19 7.75
N LYS A 152 -1.13 -26.09 6.62
CA LYS A 152 -0.14 -27.08 6.20
C LYS A 152 1.00 -27.23 7.20
N GLY A 153 1.43 -26.12 7.80
CA GLY A 153 2.44 -26.15 8.86
C GLY A 153 1.99 -26.93 10.09
N LEU A 154 0.74 -26.74 10.52
CA LEU A 154 0.16 -27.52 11.64
C LEU A 154 0.07 -29.00 11.31
N ASP A 155 -0.44 -29.37 10.14
CA ASP A 155 -0.57 -30.76 9.68
C ASP A 155 0.77 -31.49 9.62
N SER A 156 1.84 -30.77 9.23
CA SER A 156 3.19 -31.31 9.07
C SER A 156 4.05 -31.22 10.35
N GLY A 157 3.54 -30.61 11.41
CA GLY A 157 4.29 -30.41 12.65
C GLY A 157 5.23 -29.21 12.67
N TYR A 158 5.03 -28.25 11.76
CA TYR A 158 5.87 -27.04 11.60
C TYR A 158 5.06 -25.75 11.73
N SER A 159 4.68 -25.36 12.94
CA SER A 159 3.94 -24.10 13.18
C SER A 159 4.71 -22.85 12.74
N VAL A 160 6.00 -22.97 12.55
CA VAL A 160 6.88 -21.87 12.08
C VAL A 160 6.71 -21.53 10.60
N LEU A 161 6.17 -22.44 9.80
CA LEU A 161 6.17 -22.37 8.32
C LEU A 161 5.62 -21.02 7.79
N ALA A 162 4.43 -20.63 8.24
CA ALA A 162 3.81 -19.38 7.82
C ALA A 162 4.60 -18.14 8.25
N TRP A 163 5.17 -18.19 9.45
CA TRP A 163 5.96 -17.09 10.01
C TRP A 163 7.29 -16.91 9.27
N TRP A 164 7.95 -18.01 8.97
CA TRP A 164 9.21 -18.00 8.25
C TRP A 164 9.03 -17.60 6.79
N ALA A 165 7.95 -18.02 6.13
CA ALA A 165 7.62 -17.54 4.80
C ALA A 165 7.44 -16.00 4.79
N CYS A 166 6.69 -15.46 5.76
CA CYS A 166 6.58 -14.01 5.93
C CYS A 166 7.93 -13.35 6.24
N GLY A 167 8.75 -13.98 7.09
CA GLY A 167 10.09 -13.50 7.42
C GLY A 167 11.00 -13.41 6.19
N ILE A 168 10.97 -14.41 5.32
CA ILE A 168 11.75 -14.41 4.05
C ILE A 168 11.31 -13.26 3.14
N VAL A 169 10.00 -13.04 2.98
CA VAL A 169 9.48 -11.90 2.20
C VAL A 169 9.97 -10.57 2.80
N CYS A 170 9.98 -10.45 4.14
CA CYS A 170 10.52 -9.27 4.80
C CYS A 170 12.04 -9.10 4.58
N VAL A 171 12.81 -10.20 4.51
CA VAL A 171 14.25 -10.14 4.16
C VAL A 171 14.44 -9.58 2.76
N ILE A 172 13.67 -10.07 1.78
CA ILE A 172 13.72 -9.57 0.40
C ILE A 172 13.43 -8.06 0.38
N GLY A 173 12.35 -7.62 1.02
CA GLY A 173 12.01 -6.19 1.10
C GLY A 173 13.08 -5.36 1.85
N ALA A 174 13.72 -5.92 2.88
CA ALA A 174 14.83 -5.26 3.55
C ALA A 174 16.04 -5.09 2.62
N ILE A 175 16.39 -6.11 1.85
CA ILE A 175 17.48 -6.05 0.87
C ILE A 175 17.16 -5.01 -0.22
N GLU A 176 15.96 -5.03 -0.78
CA GLU A 176 15.51 -4.06 -1.79
C GLU A 176 15.58 -2.61 -1.26
N SER A 177 15.30 -2.40 0.02
CA SER A 177 15.35 -1.05 0.62
C SER A 177 16.74 -0.43 0.61
N PHE A 178 17.82 -1.22 0.58
CA PHE A 178 19.19 -0.69 0.50
C PHE A 178 19.52 -0.10 -0.87
N TRP A 179 18.84 -0.52 -1.92
CA TRP A 179 18.99 0.05 -3.27
C TRP A 179 18.12 1.29 -3.52
N MET A 180 17.18 1.59 -2.60
CA MET A 180 16.37 2.80 -2.70
C MET A 180 17.25 4.02 -2.42
N GLU A 181 17.15 5.04 -3.28
CA GLU A 181 17.76 6.34 -3.07
C GLU A 181 16.66 7.38 -2.82
N GLU A 182 16.92 8.31 -1.91
CA GLU A 182 16.03 9.43 -1.68
C GLU A 182 16.32 10.51 -2.73
N LEU A 183 15.36 10.73 -3.62
CA LEU A 183 15.47 11.81 -4.59
C LEU A 183 15.31 13.15 -3.89
N ASP A 184 16.20 14.09 -4.22
CA ASP A 184 16.20 15.44 -3.64
C ASP A 184 14.87 16.16 -3.98
N PRO A 185 14.12 16.65 -2.99
CA PRO A 185 12.88 17.41 -3.21
C PRO A 185 13.06 18.60 -4.14
N SER A 186 14.27 19.19 -4.20
CA SER A 186 14.59 20.29 -5.10
C SER A 186 14.47 19.93 -6.59
N ARG A 187 14.58 18.67 -6.96
CA ARG A 187 14.35 18.20 -8.33
C ARG A 187 12.90 18.39 -8.76
N ARG A 188 11.97 18.16 -7.85
CA ARG A 188 10.53 18.36 -8.11
C ARG A 188 10.20 19.84 -8.29
N ASP A 189 10.74 20.69 -7.41
CA ASP A 189 10.54 22.15 -7.49
C ASP A 189 11.12 22.73 -8.80
N ASN A 190 12.23 22.17 -9.25
CA ASN A 190 12.84 22.58 -10.52
C ASN A 190 12.06 22.06 -11.74
N ALA A 191 11.52 20.84 -11.67
CA ALA A 191 10.66 20.30 -12.74
C ALA A 191 9.33 21.07 -12.84
N GLU A 192 8.72 21.43 -11.70
CA GLU A 192 7.50 22.22 -11.65
C GLU A 192 7.72 23.66 -12.16
N LYS A 193 8.87 24.26 -11.83
CA LYS A 193 9.28 25.56 -12.39
C LYS A 193 9.56 25.50 -13.89
N ALA A 194 10.15 24.42 -14.37
CA ALA A 194 10.38 24.21 -15.80
C ALA A 194 9.05 24.04 -16.54
N GLU A 195 8.12 23.26 -16.00
CA GLU A 195 6.78 23.05 -16.58
C GLU A 195 5.94 24.35 -16.57
N SER A 196 6.05 25.15 -15.51
CA SER A 196 5.40 26.47 -15.41
C SER A 196 6.06 27.56 -16.26
N SER A 197 7.33 27.39 -16.62
CA SER A 197 8.07 28.32 -17.50
C SER A 197 7.96 28.00 -18.98
N GLU A 198 7.42 26.82 -19.35
CA GLU A 198 7.03 26.60 -20.72
C GLU A 198 5.93 27.59 -21.11
N PRO A 199 6.09 28.32 -22.23
CA PRO A 199 5.09 29.29 -22.64
C PRO A 199 3.76 28.56 -22.79
N HIS A 200 2.78 29.01 -22.01
CA HIS A 200 1.41 28.51 -22.05
C HIS A 200 0.89 28.76 -23.49
N VAL A 201 1.15 27.80 -24.40
CA VAL A 201 0.58 27.84 -25.73
C VAL A 201 -0.92 27.92 -25.56
N SER A 202 -1.48 29.09 -25.79
CA SER A 202 -2.90 29.34 -25.54
C SER A 202 -3.73 28.32 -26.30
N ILE A 203 -4.88 27.93 -25.73
CA ILE A 203 -5.81 27.00 -26.40
C ILE A 203 -6.16 27.50 -27.81
N SER A 204 -6.06 28.80 -28.06
CA SER A 204 -6.22 29.44 -29.37
C SER A 204 -5.08 29.09 -30.34
N GLU A 205 -3.81 29.01 -29.87
CA GLU A 205 -2.68 28.61 -30.72
C GLU A 205 -2.68 27.10 -31.00
N ARG A 206 -3.04 26.26 -30.00
CA ARG A 206 -3.29 24.84 -30.27
C ARG A 206 -4.45 24.59 -31.21
N ARG A 207 -5.49 25.43 -31.16
CA ARG A 207 -6.57 25.39 -32.14
C ARG A 207 -6.13 25.78 -33.54
N GLY A 208 -5.27 26.78 -33.66
CA GLY A 208 -4.69 27.19 -34.95
C GLY A 208 -3.80 26.13 -35.61
N SER A 209 -3.01 25.40 -34.81
CA SER A 209 -2.14 24.35 -35.37
C SER A 209 -2.88 23.05 -35.75
N LEU A 210 -4.10 22.82 -35.21
CA LEU A 210 -4.96 21.68 -35.58
C LEU A 210 -5.68 21.86 -36.92
N PHE A 211 -5.72 23.09 -37.45
CA PHE A 211 -6.38 23.44 -38.70
C PHE A 211 -5.42 23.85 -39.82
N VAL A 212 -4.26 23.20 -39.85
CA VAL A 212 -3.34 23.32 -41.01
C VAL A 212 -3.66 22.17 -41.96
N SER A 213 -3.94 22.50 -43.22
CA SER A 213 -4.13 21.54 -44.32
C SER A 213 -2.87 20.70 -44.53
N HIS A 214 -3.02 19.51 -45.09
CA HIS A 214 -1.92 18.60 -45.45
C HIS A 214 -0.85 19.29 -46.33
N ASP A 215 -1.20 20.38 -47.01
CA ASP A 215 -0.31 21.18 -47.86
C ASP A 215 0.33 22.39 -47.16
N GLY A 216 0.20 22.48 -45.83
CA GLY A 216 0.82 23.54 -45.01
C GLY A 216 0.13 24.92 -45.11
N ASN A 217 -1.01 25.01 -45.79
CA ASN A 217 -1.79 26.25 -45.91
C ASN A 217 -2.85 26.34 -44.79
N PRO A 218 -3.09 27.53 -44.23
CA PRO A 218 -4.15 27.72 -43.24
C PRO A 218 -5.51 27.44 -43.86
N ILE A 219 -6.34 26.63 -43.19
CA ILE A 219 -7.72 26.35 -43.64
C ILE A 219 -8.54 27.62 -43.51
N PRO A 220 -9.38 27.97 -44.52
CA PRO A 220 -10.25 29.17 -44.47
C PRO A 220 -11.15 29.16 -43.22
N GLU A 221 -11.32 30.32 -42.57
CA GLU A 221 -12.13 30.48 -41.37
C GLU A 221 -13.56 29.95 -41.49
N GLU A 222 -14.11 29.96 -42.69
CA GLU A 222 -15.45 29.47 -42.98
C GLU A 222 -15.55 27.94 -42.83
N GLU A 223 -14.52 27.21 -43.27
CA GLU A 223 -14.43 25.75 -43.11
C GLU A 223 -14.19 25.33 -41.65
N VAL A 224 -13.42 26.13 -40.90
CA VAL A 224 -13.23 25.95 -39.44
C VAL A 224 -14.54 26.16 -38.70
N ARG A 225 -15.36 27.11 -39.06
CA ARG A 225 -16.69 27.34 -38.49
C ARG A 225 -17.65 26.19 -38.77
N LEU A 226 -17.64 25.65 -39.99
CA LEU A 226 -18.50 24.52 -40.34
C LEU A 226 -18.10 23.25 -39.60
N LEU A 227 -16.80 22.97 -39.46
CA LEU A 227 -16.29 21.82 -38.70
C LEU A 227 -16.58 21.95 -37.19
N SER A 228 -16.50 23.16 -36.64
CA SER A 228 -16.82 23.40 -35.23
C SER A 228 -18.35 23.29 -34.96
N SER A 229 -19.17 23.73 -35.90
CA SER A 229 -20.63 23.60 -35.84
C SER A 229 -21.07 22.13 -35.96
N ALA A 230 -20.48 21.37 -36.87
CA ALA A 230 -20.77 19.95 -37.04
C ALA A 230 -20.37 19.13 -35.81
N ARG A 231 -19.27 19.49 -35.14
CA ARG A 231 -18.81 18.82 -33.91
C ARG A 231 -19.72 19.11 -32.72
N SER A 232 -20.21 20.35 -32.58
CA SER A 232 -21.14 20.71 -31.50
C SER A 232 -22.50 20.03 -31.66
N SER A 233 -22.95 19.78 -32.89
CA SER A 233 -24.20 19.02 -33.14
C SER A 233 -24.00 17.53 -32.84
N LEU A 234 -22.87 16.94 -33.14
CA LEU A 234 -22.55 15.54 -32.79
C LEU A 234 -22.43 15.32 -31.28
N ASP A 235 -21.86 16.26 -30.53
CA ASP A 235 -21.76 16.20 -29.08
C ASP A 235 -23.17 16.35 -28.43
N MET A 236 -24.04 17.21 -28.99
CA MET A 236 -25.40 17.38 -28.52
C MET A 236 -26.28 16.12 -28.77
N ASP A 237 -26.11 15.48 -29.94
CA ASP A 237 -26.81 14.24 -30.26
C ASP A 237 -26.38 13.08 -29.33
N SER A 238 -25.11 13.03 -28.95
CA SER A 238 -24.61 12.04 -28.00
C SER A 238 -25.10 12.24 -26.57
N GLU A 239 -25.31 13.48 -26.12
CA GLU A 239 -25.92 13.80 -24.84
C GLU A 239 -27.41 13.50 -24.81
N VAL A 240 -28.14 13.84 -25.88
CA VAL A 240 -29.56 13.52 -26.01
C VAL A 240 -29.78 12.01 -26.05
N GLN A 241 -28.91 11.26 -26.68
CA GLN A 241 -28.98 9.80 -26.73
C GLN A 241 -28.73 9.16 -25.35
N LYS A 242 -27.81 9.72 -24.54
CA LYS A 242 -27.60 9.30 -23.13
C LYS A 242 -28.83 9.61 -22.25
N LEU A 243 -29.44 10.78 -22.41
CA LEU A 243 -30.64 11.16 -21.67
C LEU A 243 -31.83 10.25 -22.00
N ASN A 244 -32.03 9.86 -23.26
CA ASN A 244 -33.12 8.94 -23.67
C ASN A 244 -32.88 7.52 -23.11
N LEU A 245 -31.65 7.04 -23.00
CA LEU A 245 -31.32 5.74 -22.41
C LEU A 245 -31.62 5.71 -20.90
N ASP A 246 -31.41 6.81 -20.19
CA ASP A 246 -31.70 6.91 -18.76
C ASP A 246 -33.21 6.98 -18.50
N VAL A 247 -34.00 7.63 -19.37
CA VAL A 247 -35.46 7.70 -19.25
C VAL A 247 -36.10 6.34 -19.49
N ASP A 248 -35.68 5.57 -20.47
CA ASP A 248 -36.18 4.20 -20.73
C ASP A 248 -35.84 3.21 -19.62
N HIS A 249 -34.76 3.42 -18.89
CA HIS A 249 -34.38 2.58 -17.77
C HIS A 249 -35.23 2.81 -16.51
N ASP A 250 -35.75 4.02 -16.33
CA ASP A 250 -36.65 4.37 -15.21
C ASP A 250 -38.09 3.88 -15.44
N TYR A 251 -38.56 3.86 -16.68
CA TYR A 251 -39.90 3.33 -17.00
C TYR A 251 -40.00 1.80 -16.96
N SER A 252 -38.86 1.09 -16.99
CA SER A 252 -38.83 -0.38 -16.88
C SER A 252 -38.84 -0.90 -15.44
N LYS A 253 -38.79 -0.01 -14.43
CA LYS A 253 -38.80 -0.37 -13.00
C LYS A 253 -40.08 0.07 -12.24
N ALA A 254 -41.08 0.65 -12.92
CA ALA A 254 -42.38 0.95 -12.38
C ALA A 254 -43.41 -0.05 -12.92
#